data_e3768a0de16e23efad10871f1dca81c9
#
_entry.id   e3768a0de16e23efad10871f1dca81c9
#
_cell.length_a   1.000
_cell.length_b   1.000
_cell.length_c   1.000
_cell.angle_alpha   90.00
_cell.angle_beta   90.00
_cell.angle_gamma   90.00
#
_symmetry.space_group_name_H-M   'P 1'
#
loop_
_entity.id
_entity.type
_entity.pdbx_description
1 polymer ?
#
loop_
_entity_poly.entity_id
_entity_poly.type
_entity_poly.pdbx_seq_one_letter_code
_entity_poly.pdbx_strand_id
1 'polypeptide(L)'
;MVDDTDEFWDLIVCTTAAITEYYCTFIHKIACMTSYQAGHKWMQEILSMNENRCKIMFRMEKETFFQLSHDLENIYELKPSRRMSVIEKIGIFVFILAQGASNRHAQERFQHSGETISRVFHEVLRSVCSFAKELIKPDDPEFKKTASHILNDQRYMPHFKDCIGAIDGTHVHACVPVNDQVRFIGRKNLPTQNVMAVCSFDMRFTFVLAGWEGTAHDTRIFNAAVNTPHLNFPSPPQNKYYLVDAGYPQTLGYLGPYKGVRYHLPDFRRGQAPEGYQEIFNKAHSSLRSCIERTFGVWKKRWKILAYMPQYSFRSQRDIVVTSMALHNYIRLSSIKDTIFHEVDMHPEFVPRDIFPDRRPQVLEQSQKNDRATEMNIIRNQIAHSLMM
;
A
#
# COMPACT_ATOMS: atom_id res chain seq x y z
N MET A 1 -25.30 68.73 -18.18
CA MET A 1 -25.46 68.66 -16.75
C MET A 1 -25.87 67.18 -16.51
N VAL A 2 -24.94 66.35 -16.12
CA VAL A 2 -25.26 65.00 -15.59
C VAL A 2 -25.92 65.30 -14.26
N ASP A 3 -27.07 64.71 -14.02
CA ASP A 3 -27.92 65.02 -12.87
C ASP A 3 -27.22 64.46 -11.58
N ASP A 4 -26.84 65.39 -10.67
CA ASP A 4 -26.21 65.03 -9.37
C ASP A 4 -27.05 64.04 -8.56
N THR A 5 -28.33 63.88 -8.90
CA THR A 5 -29.23 62.88 -8.28
C THR A 5 -28.95 61.49 -8.72
N ASP A 6 -28.53 61.22 -9.95
CA ASP A 6 -28.20 59.87 -10.43
C ASP A 6 -26.90 59.34 -9.80
N GLU A 7 -25.85 60.17 -9.69
CA GLU A 7 -24.61 59.82 -9.01
C GLU A 7 -24.83 59.51 -7.52
N PHE A 8 -25.72 60.26 -6.86
CA PHE A 8 -26.07 60.01 -5.46
C PHE A 8 -26.79 58.67 -5.26
N TRP A 9 -27.74 58.34 -6.15
CA TRP A 9 -28.42 57.02 -6.07
C TRP A 9 -27.49 55.86 -6.41
N ASP A 10 -26.61 56.00 -7.37
CA ASP A 10 -25.60 54.98 -7.67
C ASP A 10 -24.66 54.72 -6.49
N LEU A 11 -24.24 55.76 -5.78
CA LEU A 11 -23.42 55.66 -4.59
C LEU A 11 -24.17 54.88 -3.47
N ILE A 12 -25.46 55.21 -3.24
CA ILE A 12 -26.28 54.48 -2.23
C ILE A 12 -26.42 53.01 -2.61
N VAL A 13 -26.70 52.70 -3.87
CA VAL A 13 -26.85 51.31 -4.34
C VAL A 13 -25.55 50.56 -4.16
N CYS A 14 -24.41 51.11 -4.58
CA CYS A 14 -23.10 50.48 -4.44
C CYS A 14 -22.73 50.27 -2.97
N THR A 15 -22.98 51.25 -2.10
CA THR A 15 -22.69 51.14 -0.66
C THR A 15 -23.57 50.12 0.00
N THR A 16 -24.86 50.07 -0.32
CA THR A 16 -25.80 49.09 0.20
C THR A 16 -25.43 47.68 -0.26
N ALA A 17 -25.05 47.50 -1.53
CA ALA A 17 -24.57 46.23 -2.06
C ALA A 17 -23.30 45.74 -1.30
N ALA A 18 -22.32 46.65 -1.12
CA ALA A 18 -21.08 46.31 -0.41
C ALA A 18 -21.33 45.92 1.08
N ILE A 19 -22.22 46.68 1.77
CA ILE A 19 -22.63 46.38 3.15
C ILE A 19 -23.35 45.01 3.21
N THR A 20 -24.24 44.78 2.25
CA THR A 20 -24.98 43.50 2.18
C THR A 20 -24.03 42.33 1.91
N GLU A 21 -23.11 42.50 0.98
CA GLU A 21 -22.08 41.51 0.68
C GLU A 21 -21.19 41.22 1.91
N TYR A 22 -20.73 42.30 2.57
CA TYR A 22 -19.98 42.19 3.83
C TYR A 22 -20.78 41.46 4.90
N TYR A 23 -22.04 41.82 5.11
CA TYR A 23 -22.92 41.19 6.09
C TYR A 23 -23.13 39.69 5.82
N CYS A 24 -23.45 39.33 4.56
CA CYS A 24 -23.66 37.94 4.14
C CYS A 24 -22.39 37.13 4.20
N THR A 25 -21.22 37.73 3.88
CA THR A 25 -19.94 37.02 3.85
C THR A 25 -19.34 36.82 5.25
N PHE A 26 -19.42 37.84 6.12
CA PHE A 26 -18.69 37.84 7.39
C PHE A 26 -19.56 37.74 8.65
N ILE A 27 -20.80 38.23 8.61
CA ILE A 27 -21.68 38.30 9.78
C ILE A 27 -22.74 37.21 9.75
N HIS A 28 -23.53 37.11 8.68
CA HIS A 28 -24.59 36.11 8.54
C HIS A 28 -24.12 34.92 7.73
N LYS A 29 -23.42 33.99 8.39
CA LYS A 29 -22.92 32.76 7.73
C LYS A 29 -24.03 31.72 7.64
N ILE A 30 -24.39 31.33 6.43
CA ILE A 30 -25.26 30.18 6.19
C ILE A 30 -24.49 28.90 6.58
N ALA A 31 -25.06 28.06 7.43
CA ALA A 31 -24.44 26.81 7.82
C ALA A 31 -24.34 25.88 6.62
N CYS A 32 -23.10 25.50 6.23
CA CYS A 32 -22.86 24.61 5.09
C CYS A 32 -23.19 23.14 5.36
N MET A 33 -23.11 22.71 6.64
CA MET A 33 -23.31 21.33 7.06
C MET A 33 -24.60 21.20 7.84
N THR A 34 -25.72 21.02 7.15
CA THR A 34 -27.08 21.04 7.70
C THR A 34 -27.79 19.68 7.64
N SER A 35 -27.11 18.62 7.15
CA SER A 35 -27.72 17.31 7.06
C SER A 35 -28.04 16.74 8.44
N TYR A 36 -29.24 16.20 8.59
CA TYR A 36 -29.65 15.46 9.78
C TYR A 36 -28.73 14.25 10.05
N GLN A 37 -28.18 13.63 9.00
CA GLN A 37 -27.29 12.47 9.10
C GLN A 37 -25.85 12.91 9.32
N ALA A 38 -25.57 13.47 10.50
CA ALA A 38 -24.21 13.80 10.93
C ALA A 38 -23.32 12.55 11.00
N GLY A 39 -22.00 12.73 10.99
CA GLY A 39 -21.03 11.66 10.92
C GLY A 39 -21.22 10.56 11.98
N HIS A 40 -21.46 10.94 13.24
CA HIS A 40 -21.70 9.95 14.29
C HIS A 40 -22.93 9.06 14.05
N LYS A 41 -24.03 9.62 13.50
CA LYS A 41 -25.26 8.83 13.17
C LYS A 41 -24.98 7.86 12.02
N TRP A 42 -24.27 8.34 11.00
CA TRP A 42 -23.86 7.50 9.89
C TRP A 42 -22.95 6.36 10.34
N MET A 43 -21.98 6.64 11.24
CA MET A 43 -21.14 5.60 11.83
C MET A 43 -21.97 4.57 12.61
N GLN A 44 -22.95 5.00 13.39
CA GLN A 44 -23.87 4.10 14.09
C GLN A 44 -24.62 3.19 13.12
N GLU A 45 -25.18 3.73 12.02
CA GLU A 45 -25.84 2.91 11.02
C GLU A 45 -24.91 1.86 10.36
N ILE A 46 -23.69 2.29 9.97
CA ILE A 46 -22.72 1.39 9.32
C ILE A 46 -22.32 0.25 10.25
N LEU A 47 -22.19 0.54 11.54
CA LEU A 47 -21.68 -0.42 12.54
C LEU A 47 -22.78 -1.22 13.22
N SER A 48 -24.07 -0.80 13.17
CA SER A 48 -25.14 -1.46 13.92
C SER A 48 -25.99 -2.42 13.11
N MET A 49 -26.31 -2.11 11.83
CA MET A 49 -27.39 -2.78 11.10
C MET A 49 -26.94 -3.95 10.21
N ASN A 50 -26.00 -3.73 9.31
CA ASN A 50 -25.65 -4.72 8.30
C ASN A 50 -24.13 -4.85 8.21
N GLU A 51 -23.64 -6.03 8.52
CA GLU A 51 -22.18 -6.33 8.47
C GLU A 51 -21.55 -6.02 7.13
N ASN A 52 -22.27 -6.22 6.02
CA ASN A 52 -21.77 -5.92 4.69
C ASN A 52 -21.52 -4.42 4.45
N ARG A 53 -22.24 -3.52 5.15
CA ARG A 53 -22.01 -2.08 4.99
C ARG A 53 -20.64 -1.66 5.48
N CYS A 54 -20.17 -2.20 6.60
CA CYS A 54 -18.83 -1.98 7.11
C CYS A 54 -17.78 -2.46 6.09
N LYS A 55 -17.92 -3.68 5.57
CA LYS A 55 -17.04 -4.23 4.52
C LYS A 55 -17.01 -3.38 3.25
N ILE A 56 -18.15 -2.89 2.80
CA ILE A 56 -18.24 -2.05 1.58
C ILE A 56 -17.57 -0.69 1.80
N MET A 57 -17.82 -0.04 2.95
CA MET A 57 -17.37 1.33 3.21
C MET A 57 -15.94 1.40 3.72
N PHE A 58 -15.54 0.47 4.60
CA PHE A 58 -14.24 0.47 5.28
C PHE A 58 -13.28 -0.62 4.82
N ARG A 59 -13.76 -1.53 3.94
CA ARG A 59 -12.96 -2.63 3.41
C ARG A 59 -12.38 -3.56 4.48
N MET A 60 -13.05 -3.67 5.62
CA MET A 60 -12.72 -4.58 6.70
C MET A 60 -13.97 -5.05 7.44
N GLU A 61 -13.84 -6.13 8.16
CA GLU A 61 -14.91 -6.66 9.00
C GLU A 61 -15.19 -5.71 10.18
N LYS A 62 -16.42 -5.72 10.67
CA LYS A 62 -16.86 -4.84 11.75
C LYS A 62 -16.07 -5.05 13.04
N GLU A 63 -15.82 -6.29 13.39
CA GLU A 63 -15.05 -6.67 14.58
C GLU A 63 -13.60 -6.21 14.47
N THR A 64 -12.99 -6.37 13.27
CA THR A 64 -11.64 -5.86 12.98
C THR A 64 -11.57 -4.33 13.11
N PHE A 65 -12.63 -3.62 12.68
CA PHE A 65 -12.73 -2.17 12.83
C PHE A 65 -12.81 -1.74 14.30
N PHE A 66 -13.61 -2.44 15.13
CA PHE A 66 -13.71 -2.16 16.56
C PHE A 66 -12.40 -2.46 17.29
N GLN A 67 -11.75 -3.58 16.98
CA GLN A 67 -10.46 -3.93 17.56
C GLN A 67 -9.39 -2.89 17.19
N LEU A 68 -9.33 -2.45 15.94
CA LEU A 68 -8.44 -1.37 15.49
C LEU A 68 -8.72 -0.07 16.27
N SER A 69 -10.00 0.25 16.50
CA SER A 69 -10.39 1.45 17.25
C SER A 69 -9.94 1.37 18.71
N HIS A 70 -10.09 0.22 19.33
CA HIS A 70 -9.63 -0.04 20.69
C HIS A 70 -8.10 0.07 20.80
N ASP A 71 -7.34 -0.53 19.87
CA ASP A 71 -5.89 -0.54 19.91
C ASP A 71 -5.31 0.87 19.69
N LEU A 72 -5.86 1.63 18.73
CA LEU A 72 -5.41 2.99 18.46
C LEU A 72 -5.73 3.95 19.63
N GLU A 73 -6.85 3.76 20.32
CA GLU A 73 -7.23 4.57 21.48
C GLU A 73 -6.36 4.28 22.71
N ASN A 74 -6.15 2.99 23.02
CA ASN A 74 -5.55 2.57 24.27
C ASN A 74 -4.04 2.41 24.22
N ILE A 75 -3.49 2.03 23.06
CA ILE A 75 -2.05 1.76 22.88
C ILE A 75 -1.36 2.93 22.20
N TYR A 76 -2.00 3.55 21.19
CA TYR A 76 -1.38 4.58 20.35
C TYR A 76 -1.94 5.99 20.62
N GLU A 77 -2.56 6.18 21.77
CA GLU A 77 -2.98 7.47 22.33
C GLU A 77 -3.90 8.32 21.43
N LEU A 78 -4.66 7.71 20.53
CA LEU A 78 -5.65 8.43 19.74
C LEU A 78 -6.83 8.82 20.65
N LYS A 79 -6.90 10.09 21.05
CA LYS A 79 -7.90 10.56 22.01
C LYS A 79 -9.17 11.04 21.31
N PRO A 80 -10.34 10.90 21.94
CA PRO A 80 -11.57 11.56 21.50
C PRO A 80 -11.42 13.08 21.61
N SER A 81 -12.23 13.81 20.88
CA SER A 81 -12.38 15.26 21.04
C SER A 81 -13.77 15.59 21.59
N ARG A 82 -13.99 16.85 22.00
CA ARG A 82 -15.28 17.27 22.58
C ARG A 82 -16.50 16.91 21.72
N ARG A 83 -16.34 16.85 20.37
CA ARG A 83 -17.45 16.66 19.43
C ARG A 83 -17.27 15.45 18.52
N MET A 84 -16.24 14.62 18.72
CA MET A 84 -15.94 13.50 17.83
C MET A 84 -15.31 12.35 18.62
N SER A 85 -15.91 11.17 18.54
CA SER A 85 -15.38 9.94 19.12
C SER A 85 -14.16 9.41 18.33
N VAL A 86 -13.38 8.53 18.94
CA VAL A 86 -12.28 7.83 18.28
C VAL A 86 -12.79 6.99 17.11
N ILE A 87 -13.93 6.31 17.29
CA ILE A 87 -14.59 5.52 16.23
C ILE A 87 -14.89 6.39 14.99
N GLU A 88 -15.39 7.60 15.17
CA GLU A 88 -15.67 8.51 14.07
C GLU A 88 -14.39 9.01 13.39
N LYS A 89 -13.36 9.34 14.17
CA LYS A 89 -12.05 9.75 13.63
C LYS A 89 -11.45 8.65 12.74
N ILE A 90 -11.46 7.41 13.20
CA ILE A 90 -10.97 6.26 12.46
C ILE A 90 -11.87 5.99 11.24
N GLY A 91 -13.19 6.14 11.40
CA GLY A 91 -14.14 6.03 10.30
C GLY A 91 -13.83 7.01 9.16
N ILE A 92 -13.54 8.28 9.46
CA ILE A 92 -13.11 9.29 8.49
C ILE A 92 -11.85 8.84 7.76
N PHE A 93 -10.83 8.42 8.52
CA PHE A 93 -9.54 7.99 7.97
C PHE A 93 -9.69 6.79 7.05
N VAL A 94 -10.31 5.72 7.54
CA VAL A 94 -10.47 4.47 6.78
C VAL A 94 -11.39 4.66 5.57
N PHE A 95 -12.44 5.50 5.68
CA PHE A 95 -13.31 5.84 4.55
C PHE A 95 -12.52 6.52 3.42
N ILE A 96 -11.64 7.48 3.76
CA ILE A 96 -10.80 8.16 2.78
C ILE A 96 -9.85 7.15 2.10
N LEU A 97 -9.21 6.26 2.85
CA LEU A 97 -8.32 5.23 2.28
C LEU A 97 -9.09 4.25 1.39
N ALA A 98 -10.20 3.71 1.90
CA ALA A 98 -10.97 2.63 1.27
C ALA A 98 -11.71 3.08 0.01
N GLN A 99 -12.26 4.30 0.01
CA GLN A 99 -13.05 4.83 -1.10
C GLN A 99 -12.22 5.72 -2.04
N GLY A 100 -11.00 6.13 -1.65
CA GLY A 100 -10.23 7.17 -2.36
C GLY A 100 -10.97 8.52 -2.31
N ALA A 101 -11.70 8.78 -1.22
CA ALA A 101 -12.55 9.92 -1.09
C ALA A 101 -11.73 11.22 -0.99
N SER A 102 -12.15 12.26 -1.70
CA SER A 102 -11.59 13.59 -1.52
C SER A 102 -12.01 14.18 -0.17
N ASN A 103 -11.29 15.20 0.29
CA ASN A 103 -11.67 15.93 1.49
C ASN A 103 -13.13 16.43 1.42
N ARG A 104 -13.56 16.94 0.25
CA ARG A 104 -14.95 17.43 0.05
C ARG A 104 -15.99 16.31 0.20
N HIS A 105 -15.73 15.12 -0.34
CA HIS A 105 -16.62 13.97 -0.14
C HIS A 105 -16.72 13.55 1.33
N ALA A 106 -15.58 13.60 2.06
CA ALA A 106 -15.57 13.30 3.48
C ALA A 106 -16.29 14.38 4.30
N GLN A 107 -16.16 15.68 3.95
CA GLN A 107 -16.92 16.78 4.57
C GLN A 107 -18.42 16.52 4.46
N GLU A 108 -18.90 16.27 3.24
CA GLU A 108 -20.32 16.02 2.97
C GLU A 108 -20.81 14.78 3.71
N ARG A 109 -20.02 13.70 3.71
CA ARG A 109 -20.42 12.44 4.35
C ARG A 109 -20.48 12.53 5.87
N PHE A 110 -19.50 13.19 6.49
CA PHE A 110 -19.38 13.26 7.96
C PHE A 110 -19.93 14.56 8.55
N GLN A 111 -20.35 15.50 7.72
CA GLN A 111 -20.90 16.81 8.13
C GLN A 111 -19.93 17.60 9.04
N HIS A 112 -18.65 17.61 8.66
CA HIS A 112 -17.61 18.40 9.30
C HIS A 112 -16.93 19.36 8.32
N SER A 113 -16.33 20.45 8.83
CA SER A 113 -15.56 21.37 7.99
C SER A 113 -14.32 20.71 7.39
N GLY A 114 -13.85 21.22 6.24
CA GLY A 114 -12.66 20.70 5.56
C GLY A 114 -11.40 20.73 6.42
N GLU A 115 -11.26 21.75 7.27
CA GLU A 115 -10.18 21.82 8.25
C GLU A 115 -10.28 20.66 9.25
N THR A 116 -11.47 20.41 9.80
CA THR A 116 -11.69 19.32 10.75
C THR A 116 -11.37 17.95 10.14
N ILE A 117 -11.86 17.68 8.92
CA ILE A 117 -11.55 16.43 8.20
C ILE A 117 -10.04 16.28 7.97
N SER A 118 -9.38 17.35 7.50
CA SER A 118 -7.93 17.32 7.25
C SER A 118 -7.13 17.08 8.54
N ARG A 119 -7.45 17.79 9.60
CA ARG A 119 -6.80 17.66 10.91
C ARG A 119 -6.96 16.26 11.49
N VAL A 120 -8.18 15.73 11.48
CA VAL A 120 -8.50 14.38 11.97
C VAL A 120 -7.80 13.31 11.14
N PHE A 121 -7.81 13.45 9.81
CA PHE A 121 -7.08 12.53 8.92
C PHE A 121 -5.60 12.44 9.28
N HIS A 122 -4.93 13.59 9.45
CA HIS A 122 -3.50 13.60 9.81
C HIS A 122 -3.22 13.17 11.26
N GLU A 123 -4.17 13.35 12.16
CA GLU A 123 -4.09 12.85 13.54
C GLU A 123 -4.08 11.32 13.54
N VAL A 124 -5.06 10.68 12.88
CA VAL A 124 -5.13 9.22 12.76
C VAL A 124 -3.95 8.67 11.95
N LEU A 125 -3.56 9.34 10.86
CA LEU A 125 -2.40 8.95 10.05
C LEU A 125 -1.14 8.81 10.91
N ARG A 126 -0.87 9.77 11.81
CA ARG A 126 0.29 9.73 12.71
C ARG A 126 0.20 8.58 13.72
N SER A 127 -0.98 8.33 14.29
CA SER A 127 -1.23 7.22 15.22
C SER A 127 -0.98 5.87 14.52
N VAL A 128 -1.52 5.67 13.31
CA VAL A 128 -1.31 4.44 12.53
C VAL A 128 0.14 4.32 12.05
N CYS A 129 0.85 5.43 11.74
CA CYS A 129 2.29 5.40 11.45
C CYS A 129 3.13 4.87 12.63
N SER A 130 2.75 5.21 13.86
CA SER A 130 3.40 4.66 15.06
C SER A 130 3.12 3.17 15.19
N PHE A 131 1.88 2.76 14.94
CA PHE A 131 1.48 1.34 14.94
C PHE A 131 2.15 0.53 13.82
N ALA A 132 2.41 1.14 12.67
CA ALA A 132 3.06 0.47 11.53
C ALA A 132 4.42 -0.14 11.88
N LYS A 133 5.16 0.44 12.82
CA LYS A 133 6.46 -0.07 13.28
C LYS A 133 6.37 -1.45 13.95
N GLU A 134 5.22 -1.73 14.58
CA GLU A 134 4.97 -3.02 15.21
C GLU A 134 4.39 -4.06 14.25
N LEU A 135 3.67 -3.61 13.23
CA LEU A 135 2.99 -4.46 12.25
C LEU A 135 3.87 -4.86 11.07
N ILE A 136 4.79 -3.97 10.64
CA ILE A 136 5.65 -4.20 9.46
C ILE A 136 7.04 -4.64 9.95
N LYS A 137 7.11 -5.88 10.38
CA LYS A 137 8.35 -6.55 10.79
C LYS A 137 8.18 -8.07 10.67
N PRO A 138 9.27 -8.85 10.57
CA PRO A 138 9.20 -10.31 10.67
C PRO A 138 8.69 -10.74 12.05
N ASP A 139 7.84 -11.77 12.11
CA ASP A 139 7.43 -12.40 13.39
C ASP A 139 8.59 -13.09 14.10
N ASP A 140 9.47 -13.71 13.30
CA ASP A 140 10.70 -14.34 13.77
C ASP A 140 11.89 -13.57 13.16
N PRO A 141 12.48 -12.60 13.87
CA PRO A 141 13.61 -11.82 13.35
C PRO A 141 14.86 -12.65 13.05
N GLU A 142 14.99 -13.83 13.64
CA GLU A 142 16.10 -14.75 13.41
C GLU A 142 15.83 -15.77 12.30
N PHE A 143 14.61 -15.80 11.76
CA PHE A 143 14.17 -16.70 10.70
C PHE A 143 14.49 -18.18 10.94
N LYS A 144 14.36 -18.64 12.18
CA LYS A 144 14.63 -20.02 12.57
C LYS A 144 13.61 -21.00 12.00
N LYS A 145 12.37 -20.55 11.86
CA LYS A 145 11.26 -21.39 11.40
C LYS A 145 11.10 -21.32 9.88
N THR A 146 10.95 -22.48 9.24
CA THR A 146 10.51 -22.51 7.83
C THR A 146 9.03 -22.14 7.76
N ALA A 147 8.66 -21.31 6.78
CA ALA A 147 7.28 -20.87 6.60
C ALA A 147 6.33 -22.06 6.36
N SER A 148 5.16 -22.04 6.99
CA SER A 148 4.16 -23.10 6.87
C SER A 148 3.70 -23.34 5.43
N HIS A 149 3.64 -22.30 4.62
CA HIS A 149 3.34 -22.40 3.19
C HIS A 149 4.34 -23.27 2.43
N ILE A 150 5.62 -23.22 2.80
CA ILE A 150 6.66 -24.07 2.20
C ILE A 150 6.57 -25.47 2.78
N LEU A 151 6.42 -25.61 4.12
CA LEU A 151 6.36 -26.90 4.80
C LEU A 151 5.23 -27.79 4.31
N ASN A 152 4.09 -27.19 3.98
CA ASN A 152 2.87 -27.91 3.62
C ASN A 152 2.72 -28.15 2.11
N ASP A 153 3.70 -27.77 1.29
CA ASP A 153 3.63 -27.89 -0.17
C ASP A 153 4.85 -28.66 -0.71
N GLN A 154 4.61 -29.85 -1.22
CA GLN A 154 5.65 -30.73 -1.81
C GLN A 154 6.37 -30.11 -3.02
N ARG A 155 5.79 -29.11 -3.67
CA ARG A 155 6.44 -28.38 -4.76
C ARG A 155 7.62 -27.54 -4.28
N TYR A 156 7.63 -27.18 -2.99
CA TYR A 156 8.63 -26.30 -2.39
C TYR A 156 9.47 -27.00 -1.32
N MET A 157 8.93 -27.97 -0.60
CA MET A 157 9.68 -28.75 0.40
C MET A 157 10.26 -30.02 -0.24
N PRO A 158 11.55 -30.34 -0.05
CA PRO A 158 12.55 -29.68 0.80
C PRO A 158 13.34 -28.56 0.10
N HIS A 159 13.08 -28.25 -1.15
CA HIS A 159 13.90 -27.48 -2.06
C HIS A 159 14.11 -26.02 -1.63
N PHE A 160 13.05 -25.36 -1.16
CA PHE A 160 13.05 -23.95 -0.74
C PHE A 160 12.93 -23.78 0.78
N LYS A 161 13.32 -24.78 1.60
CA LYS A 161 13.17 -24.75 3.06
C LYS A 161 13.82 -23.55 3.75
N ASP A 162 14.86 -22.99 3.13
CA ASP A 162 15.63 -21.86 3.66
C ASP A 162 15.19 -20.51 3.08
N CYS A 163 14.12 -20.49 2.28
CA CYS A 163 13.52 -19.29 1.76
C CYS A 163 12.64 -18.61 2.82
N ILE A 164 12.88 -17.31 3.06
CA ILE A 164 12.23 -16.56 4.15
C ILE A 164 11.19 -15.55 3.68
N GLY A 165 11.08 -15.31 2.37
CA GLY A 165 10.10 -14.39 1.80
C GLY A 165 10.46 -13.96 0.39
N ALA A 166 9.75 -12.96 -0.10
CA ALA A 166 9.96 -12.39 -1.44
C ALA A 166 10.09 -10.87 -1.38
N ILE A 167 10.91 -10.32 -2.28
CA ILE A 167 11.14 -8.88 -2.44
C ILE A 167 10.70 -8.46 -3.83
N ASP A 168 9.98 -7.33 -3.91
CA ASP A 168 9.63 -6.73 -5.19
C ASP A 168 9.34 -5.24 -5.04
N GLY A 169 9.34 -4.54 -6.18
CA GLY A 169 8.92 -3.15 -6.30
C GLY A 169 7.52 -3.02 -6.87
N THR A 170 6.81 -1.99 -6.46
CA THR A 170 5.52 -1.65 -7.06
C THR A 170 5.32 -0.14 -7.13
N HIS A 171 4.47 0.30 -8.07
CA HIS A 171 4.17 1.71 -8.25
C HIS A 171 2.82 2.07 -7.61
N VAL A 172 2.77 3.23 -6.96
CA VAL A 172 1.55 3.86 -6.44
C VAL A 172 1.46 5.26 -7.04
N HIS A 173 0.24 5.71 -7.38
CA HIS A 173 0.04 7.05 -7.90
C HIS A 173 0.60 8.11 -6.93
N ALA A 174 1.27 9.13 -7.47
CA ALA A 174 1.80 10.25 -6.71
C ALA A 174 1.27 11.57 -7.28
N CYS A 175 0.79 12.44 -6.41
CA CYS A 175 0.40 13.80 -6.76
C CYS A 175 1.55 14.74 -6.38
N VAL A 176 2.30 15.20 -7.38
CA VAL A 176 3.47 16.06 -7.20
C VAL A 176 3.34 17.33 -8.02
N PRO A 177 3.98 18.45 -7.61
CA PRO A 177 4.00 19.69 -8.40
C PRO A 177 4.50 19.46 -9.82
N VAL A 178 4.02 20.25 -10.78
CA VAL A 178 4.36 20.11 -12.21
C VAL A 178 5.87 20.08 -12.45
N ASN A 179 6.61 20.91 -11.75
CA ASN A 179 8.09 21.00 -11.87
C ASN A 179 8.82 19.71 -11.43
N ASP A 180 8.20 18.92 -10.56
CA ASP A 180 8.78 17.66 -10.06
C ASP A 180 8.29 16.43 -10.84
N GLN A 181 7.24 16.53 -11.64
CA GLN A 181 6.58 15.40 -12.29
C GLN A 181 7.51 14.55 -13.16
N VAL A 182 8.48 15.16 -13.84
CA VAL A 182 9.41 14.45 -14.74
C VAL A 182 10.12 13.30 -14.02
N ARG A 183 10.50 13.45 -12.77
CA ARG A 183 11.17 12.42 -11.95
C ARG A 183 10.21 11.29 -11.53
N PHE A 184 8.91 11.57 -11.50
CA PHE A 184 7.88 10.62 -11.08
C PHE A 184 7.19 9.92 -12.26
N ILE A 185 7.31 10.46 -13.48
CA ILE A 185 6.75 9.84 -14.69
C ILE A 185 7.75 8.86 -15.27
N GLY A 186 7.63 7.59 -14.87
CA GLY A 186 8.41 6.49 -15.41
C GLY A 186 7.69 5.80 -16.58
N ARG A 187 7.90 4.50 -16.71
CA ARG A 187 7.32 3.63 -17.77
C ARG A 187 5.78 3.63 -17.79
N LYS A 188 5.13 4.08 -16.73
CA LYS A 188 3.67 4.09 -16.56
C LYS A 188 2.99 5.28 -17.24
N ASN A 189 3.73 6.31 -17.69
CA ASN A 189 3.25 7.57 -18.25
C ASN A 189 2.32 8.37 -17.28
N LEU A 190 2.40 8.08 -16.00
CA LEU A 190 1.69 8.77 -14.91
C LEU A 190 2.68 9.01 -13.77
N PRO A 191 2.52 10.12 -13.00
CA PRO A 191 3.34 10.34 -11.82
C PRO A 191 3.08 9.23 -10.78
N THR A 192 4.12 8.47 -10.47
CA THR A 192 4.06 7.40 -9.46
C THR A 192 5.24 7.49 -8.51
N GLN A 193 5.04 7.07 -7.27
CA GLN A 193 6.13 6.72 -6.37
C GLN A 193 6.42 5.23 -6.47
N ASN A 194 7.70 4.87 -6.50
CA ASN A 194 8.13 3.48 -6.41
C ASN A 194 8.19 3.08 -4.93
N VAL A 195 7.66 1.90 -4.64
CA VAL A 195 7.55 1.32 -3.30
C VAL A 195 8.17 -0.06 -3.33
N MET A 196 9.31 -0.23 -2.67
CA MET A 196 9.91 -1.54 -2.44
C MET A 196 9.33 -2.16 -1.17
N ALA A 197 8.98 -3.44 -1.23
CA ALA A 197 8.52 -4.18 -0.07
C ALA A 197 9.09 -5.59 -0.01
N VAL A 198 9.11 -6.13 1.20
CA VAL A 198 9.36 -7.54 1.49
C VAL A 198 8.09 -8.13 2.07
N CYS A 199 7.71 -9.33 1.65
CA CYS A 199 6.62 -10.06 2.27
C CYS A 199 7.03 -11.46 2.72
N SER A 200 6.38 -11.95 3.76
CA SER A 200 6.34 -13.36 4.15
C SER A 200 5.33 -14.15 3.30
N PHE A 201 5.37 -15.48 3.36
CA PHE A 201 4.51 -16.34 2.53
C PHE A 201 3.04 -16.41 2.97
N ASP A 202 2.71 -15.80 4.09
CA ASP A 202 1.33 -15.55 4.53
C ASP A 202 0.74 -14.24 4.05
N MET A 203 1.40 -13.58 3.08
CA MET A 203 1.03 -12.30 2.48
C MET A 203 1.05 -11.10 3.45
N ARG A 204 1.95 -11.06 4.43
CA ARG A 204 2.21 -9.89 5.26
C ARG A 204 3.48 -9.17 4.84
N PHE A 205 3.44 -7.85 4.85
CA PHE A 205 4.63 -7.03 4.63
C PHE A 205 5.54 -7.06 5.85
N THR A 206 6.80 -7.43 5.66
CA THR A 206 7.81 -7.46 6.73
C THR A 206 8.80 -6.30 6.64
N PHE A 207 8.80 -5.58 5.51
CA PHE A 207 9.55 -4.35 5.30
C PHE A 207 8.90 -3.53 4.18
N VAL A 208 8.98 -2.20 4.31
CA VAL A 208 8.48 -1.26 3.30
C VAL A 208 9.40 -0.05 3.20
N LEU A 209 9.79 0.30 1.99
CA LEU A 209 10.50 1.53 1.66
C LEU A 209 9.72 2.27 0.56
N ALA A 210 8.96 3.29 0.95
CA ALA A 210 8.13 4.10 0.08
C ALA A 210 8.72 5.49 -0.16
N GLY A 211 8.24 6.18 -1.22
CA GLY A 211 8.59 7.57 -1.49
C GLY A 211 9.78 7.76 -2.43
N TRP A 212 10.15 6.75 -3.19
CA TRP A 212 11.11 6.90 -4.28
C TRP A 212 10.44 7.43 -5.55
N GLU A 213 11.20 8.11 -6.37
CA GLU A 213 10.76 8.61 -7.67
C GLU A 213 10.34 7.45 -8.57
N GLY A 214 9.25 7.61 -9.34
CA GLY A 214 8.75 6.55 -10.23
C GLY A 214 9.74 6.14 -11.34
N THR A 215 10.76 6.96 -11.62
CA THR A 215 11.86 6.63 -12.54
C THR A 215 12.99 5.85 -11.88
N ALA A 216 13.02 5.75 -10.54
CA ALA A 216 14.08 5.05 -9.84
C ALA A 216 14.06 3.55 -10.13
N HIS A 217 15.21 2.98 -10.49
CA HIS A 217 15.36 1.54 -10.70
C HIS A 217 15.29 0.78 -9.36
N ASP A 218 14.65 -0.39 -9.37
CA ASP A 218 14.48 -1.24 -8.19
C ASP A 218 15.82 -1.61 -7.54
N THR A 219 16.87 -1.84 -8.34
CA THR A 219 18.23 -2.09 -7.85
C THR A 219 18.77 -0.93 -6.99
N ARG A 220 18.50 0.33 -7.37
CA ARG A 220 18.92 1.52 -6.61
C ARG A 220 18.21 1.59 -5.26
N ILE A 221 16.91 1.33 -5.26
CA ILE A 221 16.09 1.33 -4.05
C ILE A 221 16.51 0.19 -3.12
N PHE A 222 16.73 -0.99 -3.68
CA PHE A 222 17.22 -2.17 -2.97
C PHE A 222 18.58 -1.89 -2.29
N ASN A 223 19.55 -1.37 -3.03
CA ASN A 223 20.85 -1.05 -2.47
C ASN A 223 20.75 0.00 -1.34
N ALA A 224 19.87 0.98 -1.48
CA ALA A 224 19.60 1.95 -0.42
C ALA A 224 18.98 1.28 0.81
N ALA A 225 18.03 0.36 0.63
CA ALA A 225 17.39 -0.35 1.73
C ALA A 225 18.37 -1.22 2.52
N VAL A 226 19.21 -2.00 1.81
CA VAL A 226 20.13 -2.97 2.44
C VAL A 226 21.33 -2.27 3.09
N ASN A 227 21.84 -1.19 2.48
CA ASN A 227 23.06 -0.51 2.94
C ASN A 227 22.81 0.65 3.92
N THR A 228 21.56 0.91 4.30
CA THR A 228 21.22 2.02 5.19
C THR A 228 20.73 1.50 6.54
N PRO A 229 21.58 1.44 7.59
CA PRO A 229 21.26 0.76 8.85
C PRO A 229 20.00 1.27 9.55
N HIS A 230 19.72 2.58 9.51
CA HIS A 230 18.55 3.18 10.17
C HIS A 230 17.20 2.77 9.54
N LEU A 231 17.22 2.16 8.36
CA LEU A 231 16.00 1.62 7.73
C LEU A 231 15.59 0.26 8.32
N ASN A 232 16.45 -0.38 9.11
CA ASN A 232 16.19 -1.68 9.75
C ASN A 232 15.70 -2.74 8.77
N PHE A 233 16.34 -2.84 7.60
CA PHE A 233 16.03 -3.88 6.64
C PHE A 233 16.26 -5.26 7.26
N PRO A 234 15.29 -6.21 7.17
CA PRO A 234 15.43 -7.55 7.75
C PRO A 234 16.38 -8.41 6.91
N SER A 235 17.69 -8.22 7.10
CA SER A 235 18.72 -8.92 6.36
C SER A 235 18.65 -10.43 6.59
N PRO A 236 18.80 -11.26 5.55
CA PRO A 236 18.77 -12.71 5.69
C PRO A 236 19.97 -13.19 6.53
N PRO A 237 19.75 -14.05 7.54
CA PRO A 237 20.84 -14.73 8.26
C PRO A 237 21.62 -15.69 7.34
N GLN A 238 22.73 -16.22 7.83
CA GLN A 238 23.51 -17.23 7.10
C GLN A 238 22.63 -18.41 6.68
N ASN A 239 22.79 -18.84 5.42
CA ASN A 239 22.02 -19.91 4.78
C ASN A 239 20.53 -19.63 4.53
N LYS A 240 20.05 -18.41 4.81
CA LYS A 240 18.70 -17.98 4.47
C LYS A 240 18.72 -17.01 3.28
N TYR A 241 17.62 -16.97 2.54
CA TYR A 241 17.53 -16.08 1.37
C TYR A 241 16.10 -15.62 1.09
N TYR A 242 16.00 -14.45 0.46
CA TYR A 242 14.78 -13.95 -0.17
C TYR A 242 14.74 -14.27 -1.66
N LEU A 243 13.56 -14.50 -2.20
CA LEU A 243 13.37 -14.54 -3.66
C LEU A 243 13.29 -13.11 -4.21
N VAL A 244 14.02 -12.87 -5.30
CA VAL A 244 14.04 -11.59 -5.99
C VAL A 244 13.77 -11.78 -7.48
N ASP A 245 13.30 -10.74 -8.17
CA ASP A 245 13.15 -10.75 -9.62
C ASP A 245 14.51 -10.68 -10.35
N ALA A 246 14.51 -11.00 -11.63
CA ALA A 246 15.71 -10.98 -12.50
C ALA A 246 16.41 -9.61 -12.58
N GLY A 247 15.69 -8.53 -12.29
CA GLY A 247 16.21 -7.16 -12.23
C GLY A 247 17.02 -6.84 -10.97
N TYR A 248 16.93 -7.65 -9.93
CA TYR A 248 17.69 -7.45 -8.69
C TYR A 248 19.09 -8.06 -8.76
N PRO A 249 20.06 -7.54 -7.99
CA PRO A 249 21.39 -8.13 -7.92
C PRO A 249 21.33 -9.50 -7.22
N GLN A 250 21.96 -10.49 -7.84
CA GLN A 250 22.12 -11.81 -7.24
C GLN A 250 23.34 -11.81 -6.31
N THR A 251 23.14 -11.44 -5.08
CA THR A 251 24.15 -11.42 -4.02
C THR A 251 23.75 -12.36 -2.91
N LEU A 252 24.69 -12.68 -1.98
CA LEU A 252 24.43 -13.61 -0.88
C LEU A 252 23.16 -13.21 -0.11
N GLY A 253 22.26 -14.18 0.05
CA GLY A 253 20.96 -13.99 0.70
C GLY A 253 19.82 -13.53 -0.24
N TYR A 254 20.07 -13.37 -1.55
CA TYR A 254 19.07 -12.94 -2.52
C TYR A 254 19.12 -13.84 -3.76
N LEU A 255 18.10 -14.68 -3.92
CA LEU A 255 18.03 -15.71 -4.96
C LEU A 255 17.17 -15.24 -6.13
N GLY A 256 17.80 -14.98 -7.26
CA GLY A 256 17.12 -14.64 -8.53
C GLY A 256 16.97 -15.86 -9.46
N PRO A 257 16.12 -15.74 -10.51
CA PRO A 257 15.92 -16.78 -11.50
C PRO A 257 17.12 -16.93 -12.46
N TYR A 258 17.15 -17.99 -13.25
CA TYR A 258 18.03 -18.09 -14.41
C TYR A 258 17.63 -17.07 -15.47
N LYS A 259 18.58 -16.23 -15.87
CA LYS A 259 18.38 -15.22 -16.93
C LYS A 259 18.42 -15.85 -18.31
N GLY A 260 17.63 -15.32 -19.25
CA GLY A 260 17.58 -15.83 -20.62
C GLY A 260 16.79 -17.13 -20.79
N VAL A 261 16.13 -17.60 -19.75
CA VAL A 261 15.29 -18.80 -19.75
C VAL A 261 13.87 -18.39 -19.36
N ARG A 262 12.86 -19.09 -19.87
CA ARG A 262 11.44 -18.85 -19.59
C ARG A 262 11.19 -18.72 -18.08
N TYR A 263 10.46 -17.69 -17.67
CA TYR A 263 10.29 -17.34 -16.25
C TYR A 263 8.86 -16.99 -15.85
N HIS A 264 8.11 -16.29 -16.70
CA HIS A 264 6.79 -15.79 -16.31
C HIS A 264 5.75 -16.90 -16.22
N LEU A 265 4.99 -16.97 -15.13
CA LEU A 265 3.93 -17.98 -14.92
C LEU A 265 2.92 -18.08 -16.07
N PRO A 266 2.43 -16.98 -16.68
CA PRO A 266 1.54 -17.06 -17.83
C PRO A 266 2.13 -17.81 -19.03
N ASP A 267 3.44 -17.75 -19.23
CA ASP A 267 4.12 -18.44 -20.33
C ASP A 267 4.13 -19.97 -20.11
N PHE A 268 4.27 -20.41 -18.84
CA PHE A 268 4.16 -21.82 -18.48
C PHE A 268 2.72 -22.37 -18.55
N ARG A 269 1.70 -21.50 -18.40
CA ARG A 269 0.29 -21.89 -18.50
C ARG A 269 -0.17 -22.06 -19.96
N ARG A 270 0.42 -21.31 -20.88
CA ARG A 270 0.06 -21.29 -22.32
C ARG A 270 0.95 -22.17 -23.18
N GLY A 271 2.14 -22.46 -22.72
CA GLY A 271 3.16 -23.20 -23.46
C GLY A 271 3.29 -24.65 -23.02
N GLN A 272 4.31 -25.31 -23.57
CA GLN A 272 4.68 -26.69 -23.18
C GLN A 272 5.15 -26.77 -21.72
N ALA A 273 5.21 -27.99 -21.18
CA ALA A 273 5.81 -28.26 -19.88
C ALA A 273 7.23 -27.67 -19.80
N PRO A 274 7.74 -27.31 -18.60
CA PRO A 274 9.09 -26.79 -18.49
C PRO A 274 10.11 -27.87 -18.89
N GLU A 275 11.11 -27.47 -19.65
CA GLU A 275 12.18 -28.35 -20.12
C GLU A 275 13.50 -28.02 -19.42
N GLY A 276 14.16 -29.10 -18.90
CA GLY A 276 15.43 -28.97 -18.22
C GLY A 276 15.35 -28.29 -16.85
N TYR A 277 16.43 -28.43 -16.09
CA TYR A 277 16.50 -28.01 -14.68
C TYR A 277 16.31 -26.50 -14.49
N GLN A 278 16.71 -25.68 -15.45
CA GLN A 278 16.60 -24.21 -15.35
C GLN A 278 15.15 -23.74 -15.47
N GLU A 279 14.36 -24.28 -16.39
CA GLU A 279 12.94 -23.91 -16.53
C GLU A 279 12.11 -24.48 -15.37
N ILE A 280 12.41 -25.67 -14.89
CA ILE A 280 11.76 -26.27 -13.73
C ILE A 280 11.99 -25.40 -12.50
N PHE A 281 13.25 -24.97 -12.27
CA PHE A 281 13.58 -24.02 -11.20
C PHE A 281 12.84 -22.70 -11.38
N ASN A 282 12.92 -22.10 -12.57
CA ASN A 282 12.29 -20.80 -12.84
C ASN A 282 10.78 -20.84 -12.62
N LYS A 283 10.10 -21.93 -12.99
CA LYS A 283 8.67 -22.13 -12.71
C LYS A 283 8.38 -22.20 -11.21
N ALA A 284 9.13 -22.99 -10.45
CA ALA A 284 8.96 -23.11 -9.00
C ALA A 284 9.27 -21.78 -8.29
N HIS A 285 10.38 -21.12 -8.65
CA HIS A 285 10.78 -19.82 -8.16
C HIS A 285 9.72 -18.75 -8.42
N SER A 286 9.25 -18.64 -9.67
CA SER A 286 8.23 -17.67 -10.06
C SER A 286 6.90 -17.93 -9.35
N SER A 287 6.51 -19.20 -9.19
CA SER A 287 5.31 -19.59 -8.45
C SER A 287 5.39 -19.18 -6.98
N LEU A 288 6.50 -19.46 -6.31
CA LEU A 288 6.70 -19.09 -4.91
C LEU A 288 6.82 -17.57 -4.72
N ARG A 289 7.56 -16.87 -5.62
CA ARG A 289 7.71 -15.41 -5.59
C ARG A 289 6.40 -14.67 -5.88
N SER A 290 5.46 -15.29 -6.61
CA SER A 290 4.16 -14.68 -6.88
C SER A 290 3.38 -14.28 -5.62
N CYS A 291 3.82 -14.75 -4.44
CA CYS A 291 3.28 -14.32 -3.15
C CYS A 291 3.34 -12.78 -2.98
N ILE A 292 4.47 -12.13 -3.32
CA ILE A 292 4.58 -10.67 -3.20
C ILE A 292 3.65 -9.94 -4.20
N GLU A 293 3.51 -10.47 -5.41
CA GLU A 293 2.60 -9.91 -6.43
C GLU A 293 1.14 -10.01 -5.97
N ARG A 294 0.75 -11.15 -5.38
CA ARG A 294 -0.58 -11.35 -4.77
C ARG A 294 -0.81 -10.39 -3.60
N THR A 295 0.21 -10.22 -2.75
CA THR A 295 0.17 -9.30 -1.60
C THR A 295 -0.09 -7.86 -2.08
N PHE A 296 0.63 -7.39 -3.09
CA PHE A 296 0.39 -6.09 -3.71
C PHE A 296 -1.01 -5.99 -4.33
N GLY A 297 -1.47 -7.05 -4.99
CA GLY A 297 -2.81 -7.09 -5.60
C GLY A 297 -3.92 -6.95 -4.56
N VAL A 298 -3.86 -7.70 -3.46
CA VAL A 298 -4.82 -7.60 -2.35
C VAL A 298 -4.78 -6.21 -1.71
N TRP A 299 -3.60 -5.70 -1.42
CA TRP A 299 -3.38 -4.39 -0.83
C TRP A 299 -3.97 -3.26 -1.68
N LYS A 300 -3.66 -3.23 -2.99
CA LYS A 300 -4.17 -2.21 -3.92
C LYS A 300 -5.67 -2.35 -4.19
N LYS A 301 -6.21 -3.57 -4.27
CA LYS A 301 -7.65 -3.82 -4.41
C LYS A 301 -8.43 -3.27 -3.21
N ARG A 302 -7.84 -3.32 -2.02
CA ARG A 302 -8.46 -2.85 -0.77
C ARG A 302 -8.50 -1.33 -0.69
N TRP A 303 -7.40 -0.65 -0.96
CA TRP A 303 -7.24 0.78 -0.72
C TRP A 303 -7.26 1.59 -2.00
N LYS A 304 -8.45 2.10 -2.37
CA LYS A 304 -8.62 2.86 -3.63
C LYS A 304 -7.80 4.14 -3.71
N ILE A 305 -7.42 4.74 -2.57
CA ILE A 305 -6.58 5.94 -2.51
C ILE A 305 -5.24 5.73 -3.24
N LEU A 306 -4.73 4.51 -3.31
CA LEU A 306 -3.46 4.18 -3.97
C LEU A 306 -3.51 4.36 -5.49
N ALA A 307 -4.71 4.21 -6.08
CA ALA A 307 -4.94 4.44 -7.51
C ALA A 307 -5.11 5.92 -7.87
N TYR A 308 -5.67 6.70 -6.94
CA TYR A 308 -6.06 8.09 -7.17
C TYR A 308 -5.65 8.95 -5.97
N MET A 309 -4.32 9.02 -5.72
CA MET A 309 -3.77 9.76 -4.60
C MET A 309 -4.22 11.24 -4.65
N PRO A 310 -4.94 11.75 -3.63
CA PRO A 310 -5.29 13.15 -3.57
C PRO A 310 -4.08 14.06 -3.36
N GLN A 311 -4.28 15.37 -3.47
CA GLN A 311 -3.24 16.38 -3.35
C GLN A 311 -2.82 16.59 -1.87
N TYR A 312 -2.14 15.58 -1.33
CA TYR A 312 -1.44 15.66 -0.04
C TYR A 312 0.03 16.06 -0.24
N SER A 313 0.68 16.54 0.83
CA SER A 313 2.13 16.69 0.82
C SER A 313 2.78 15.33 0.47
N PHE A 314 3.90 15.32 -0.24
CA PHE A 314 4.56 14.06 -0.63
C PHE A 314 4.93 13.19 0.58
N ARG A 315 5.29 13.83 1.72
CA ARG A 315 5.48 13.13 3.00
C ARG A 315 4.21 12.40 3.43
N SER A 316 3.05 13.07 3.41
CA SER A 316 1.78 12.43 3.76
C SER A 316 1.41 11.30 2.81
N GLN A 317 1.69 11.44 1.50
CA GLN A 317 1.46 10.37 0.53
C GLN A 317 2.30 9.13 0.83
N ARG A 318 3.56 9.30 1.19
CA ARG A 318 4.44 8.21 1.65
C ARG A 318 3.88 7.56 2.93
N ASP A 319 3.47 8.37 3.90
CA ASP A 319 2.91 7.89 5.16
C ASP A 319 1.58 7.13 4.94
N ILE A 320 0.74 7.55 3.97
CA ILE A 320 -0.48 6.83 3.53
C ILE A 320 -0.13 5.45 2.97
N VAL A 321 0.92 5.34 2.16
CA VAL A 321 1.39 4.04 1.65
C VAL A 321 1.76 3.12 2.80
N VAL A 322 2.63 3.56 3.70
CA VAL A 322 3.09 2.75 4.84
C VAL A 322 1.93 2.35 5.75
N THR A 323 1.04 3.28 6.10
CA THR A 323 -0.11 2.98 6.97
C THR A 323 -1.12 2.04 6.32
N SER A 324 -1.36 2.16 5.02
CA SER A 324 -2.24 1.23 4.30
C SER A 324 -1.66 -0.20 4.24
N MET A 325 -0.34 -0.35 4.18
CA MET A 325 0.34 -1.65 4.29
C MET A 325 0.29 -2.20 5.74
N ALA A 326 0.42 -1.34 6.73
CA ALA A 326 0.22 -1.74 8.13
C ALA A 326 -1.21 -2.24 8.39
N LEU A 327 -2.22 -1.52 7.89
CA LEU A 327 -3.61 -1.96 7.98
C LEU A 327 -3.88 -3.27 7.21
N HIS A 328 -3.20 -3.51 6.09
CA HIS A 328 -3.25 -4.79 5.39
C HIS A 328 -2.75 -5.93 6.29
N ASN A 329 -1.61 -5.76 6.96
CA ASN A 329 -1.09 -6.73 7.91
C ASN A 329 -2.02 -6.92 9.11
N TYR A 330 -2.56 -5.83 9.66
CA TYR A 330 -3.50 -5.87 10.77
C TYR A 330 -4.74 -6.72 10.45
N ILE A 331 -5.33 -6.51 9.29
CA ILE A 331 -6.48 -7.29 8.82
C ILE A 331 -6.10 -8.75 8.60
N ARG A 332 -4.89 -9.02 8.07
CA ARG A 332 -4.40 -10.39 7.86
C ARG A 332 -4.14 -11.14 9.16
N LEU A 333 -3.69 -10.44 10.21
CA LEU A 333 -3.47 -11.00 11.54
C LEU A 333 -4.76 -11.21 12.33
N SER A 334 -5.85 -10.53 11.96
CA SER A 334 -7.15 -10.73 12.59
C SER A 334 -7.58 -12.19 12.45
N SER A 335 -8.09 -12.77 13.53
CA SER A 335 -8.65 -14.13 13.53
C SER A 335 -9.93 -14.27 12.69
N ILE A 336 -10.48 -13.15 12.23
CA ILE A 336 -11.72 -13.05 11.48
C ILE A 336 -11.43 -13.26 10.00
N LYS A 337 -12.20 -14.15 9.35
CA LYS A 337 -12.06 -14.43 7.92
C LYS A 337 -12.40 -13.20 7.08
N ASP A 338 -11.39 -12.60 6.50
CA ASP A 338 -11.54 -11.52 5.53
C ASP A 338 -11.83 -12.07 4.13
N THR A 339 -12.86 -11.58 3.48
CA THR A 339 -13.33 -12.08 2.18
C THR A 339 -12.31 -11.90 1.06
N ILE A 340 -11.56 -10.80 1.06
CA ILE A 340 -10.57 -10.50 -0.01
C ILE A 340 -9.36 -11.43 0.11
N PHE A 341 -8.89 -11.68 1.33
CA PHE A 341 -7.83 -12.65 1.56
C PHE A 341 -8.29 -14.07 1.25
N HIS A 342 -9.50 -14.42 1.64
CA HIS A 342 -10.06 -15.74 1.39
C HIS A 342 -10.14 -16.07 -0.11
N GLU A 343 -10.58 -15.13 -0.96
CA GLU A 343 -10.58 -15.30 -2.43
C GLU A 343 -9.20 -15.65 -2.98
N VAL A 344 -8.14 -15.01 -2.46
CA VAL A 344 -6.77 -15.23 -2.94
C VAL A 344 -6.15 -16.49 -2.34
N ASP A 345 -6.48 -16.83 -1.09
CA ASP A 345 -6.03 -18.07 -0.43
C ASP A 345 -6.60 -19.32 -1.12
N MET A 346 -7.87 -19.24 -1.58
CA MET A 346 -8.52 -20.33 -2.33
C MET A 346 -7.94 -20.51 -3.74
N HIS A 347 -7.29 -19.48 -4.28
CA HIS A 347 -6.70 -19.49 -5.63
C HIS A 347 -5.22 -19.07 -5.59
N PRO A 348 -4.31 -19.86 -5.02
CA PRO A 348 -2.91 -19.48 -4.79
C PRO A 348 -2.13 -19.19 -6.07
N GLU A 349 -2.64 -19.62 -7.22
CA GLU A 349 -2.05 -19.34 -8.53
C GLU A 349 -2.60 -18.04 -9.17
N PHE A 350 -3.60 -17.43 -8.57
CA PHE A 350 -4.19 -16.20 -9.09
C PHE A 350 -3.38 -14.99 -8.61
N VAL A 351 -2.81 -14.26 -9.58
CA VAL A 351 -2.18 -12.96 -9.33
C VAL A 351 -3.15 -11.88 -9.80
N PRO A 352 -3.67 -11.04 -8.90
CA PRO A 352 -4.51 -9.91 -9.27
C PRO A 352 -3.79 -8.99 -10.24
N ARG A 353 -4.51 -8.45 -11.24
CA ARG A 353 -3.92 -7.47 -12.17
C ARG A 353 -3.49 -6.23 -11.40
N ASP A 354 -2.26 -5.76 -11.65
CA ASP A 354 -1.81 -4.48 -11.11
C ASP A 354 -2.64 -3.34 -11.73
N ILE A 355 -2.94 -2.34 -10.91
CA ILE A 355 -3.60 -1.09 -11.33
C ILE A 355 -2.73 -0.37 -12.37
N PHE A 356 -1.40 -0.50 -12.24
CA PHE A 356 -0.41 0.08 -13.14
C PHE A 356 0.46 -1.01 -13.78
N PRO A 357 -0.05 -1.80 -14.75
CA PRO A 357 0.71 -2.85 -15.40
C PRO A 357 1.90 -2.28 -16.21
N ASP A 358 3.03 -2.98 -16.21
CA ASP A 358 4.17 -2.60 -17.03
C ASP A 358 3.86 -2.80 -18.51
N ARG A 359 4.14 -1.79 -19.32
CA ARG A 359 3.88 -1.80 -20.77
C ARG A 359 5.07 -2.23 -21.63
N ARG A 360 6.26 -2.45 -21.03
CA ARG A 360 7.48 -2.82 -21.77
C ARG A 360 8.22 -3.93 -21.05
N PRO A 361 8.82 -4.89 -21.80
CA PRO A 361 9.70 -5.89 -21.23
C PRO A 361 10.93 -5.20 -20.59
N GLN A 362 11.39 -5.71 -19.47
CA GLN A 362 12.61 -5.23 -18.81
C GLN A 362 13.81 -5.61 -19.70
N VAL A 363 14.58 -4.61 -20.13
CA VAL A 363 15.88 -4.82 -20.76
C VAL A 363 16.85 -5.16 -19.63
N LEU A 364 17.38 -6.38 -19.64
CA LEU A 364 18.32 -6.88 -18.65
C LEU A 364 19.70 -6.27 -18.91
N GLU A 365 20.14 -5.34 -18.07
CA GLU A 365 21.54 -4.90 -18.03
C GLU A 365 22.42 -6.02 -17.44
N GLN A 366 23.57 -6.26 -18.08
CA GLN A 366 24.54 -7.25 -17.63
C GLN A 366 25.20 -6.77 -16.34
N SER A 367 24.98 -7.47 -15.22
CA SER A 367 25.65 -7.19 -13.96
C SER A 367 27.06 -7.77 -13.94
N GLN A 368 28.02 -7.01 -13.39
CA GLN A 368 29.38 -7.43 -13.17
C GLN A 368 29.46 -8.70 -12.29
N LYS A 369 30.36 -9.61 -12.65
CA LYS A 369 30.67 -10.81 -11.86
C LYS A 369 31.27 -10.40 -10.51
N ASN A 370 30.59 -10.83 -9.43
CA ASN A 370 31.04 -10.65 -8.06
C ASN A 370 31.14 -12.03 -7.40
N ASP A 371 32.16 -12.29 -6.58
CA ASP A 371 32.38 -13.61 -5.92
C ASP A 371 31.18 -14.06 -5.09
N ARG A 372 30.46 -13.14 -4.46
CA ARG A 372 29.22 -13.41 -3.72
C ARG A 372 28.07 -13.89 -4.60
N ALA A 373 28.06 -13.55 -5.89
CA ALA A 373 27.10 -14.07 -6.85
C ALA A 373 27.35 -15.55 -7.16
N THR A 374 28.59 -16.02 -7.02
CA THR A 374 28.96 -17.42 -7.26
C THR A 374 28.32 -18.36 -6.24
N GLU A 375 28.27 -17.99 -4.95
CA GLU A 375 27.69 -18.78 -3.88
C GLU A 375 26.17 -18.97 -4.08
N MET A 376 25.44 -17.89 -4.40
CA MET A 376 24.02 -18.01 -4.71
C MET A 376 23.74 -18.77 -6.00
N ASN A 377 24.67 -18.79 -6.97
CA ASN A 377 24.57 -19.64 -8.16
C ASN A 377 24.69 -21.13 -7.80
N ILE A 378 25.56 -21.46 -6.84
CA ILE A 378 25.69 -22.85 -6.33
C ILE A 378 24.38 -23.28 -5.67
N ILE A 379 23.83 -22.48 -4.75
CA ILE A 379 22.55 -22.76 -4.09
C ILE A 379 21.44 -22.92 -5.13
N ARG A 380 21.35 -22.01 -6.12
CA ARG A 380 20.36 -22.10 -7.19
C ARG A 380 20.46 -23.42 -7.97
N ASN A 381 21.68 -23.81 -8.34
CA ASN A 381 21.92 -25.05 -9.08
C ASN A 381 21.56 -26.29 -8.23
N GLN A 382 21.89 -26.30 -6.93
CA GLN A 382 21.50 -27.36 -6.02
C GLN A 382 19.99 -27.52 -5.92
N ILE A 383 19.25 -26.39 -5.75
CA ILE A 383 17.79 -26.41 -5.74
C ILE A 383 17.25 -26.91 -7.09
N ALA A 384 17.79 -26.41 -8.21
CA ALA A 384 17.33 -26.79 -9.55
C ALA A 384 17.50 -28.29 -9.82
N HIS A 385 18.61 -28.88 -9.41
CA HIS A 385 18.83 -30.33 -9.54
C HIS A 385 17.95 -31.13 -8.58
N SER A 386 17.72 -30.66 -7.36
CA SER A 386 16.84 -31.34 -6.41
C SER A 386 15.38 -31.38 -6.86
N LEU A 387 14.92 -30.41 -7.64
CA LEU A 387 13.58 -30.38 -8.22
C LEU A 387 13.36 -31.37 -9.38
N MET A 388 14.42 -32.00 -9.86
CA MET A 388 14.35 -33.02 -10.91
C MET A 388 14.31 -34.45 -10.35
N MET A 389 14.59 -34.61 -9.07
CA MET A 389 14.55 -35.92 -8.36
C MET A 389 13.13 -36.24 -7.92
#